data_21b68d8b3ecee45129bbbab0bfaf0472
#
_entry.id   21b68d8b3ecee45129bbbab0bfaf0472
#
_cell.length_a   1.000
_cell.length_b   1.000
_cell.length_c   1.000
_cell.angle_alpha   90.00
_cell.angle_beta   90.00
_cell.angle_gamma   90.00
#
_symmetry.space_group_name_H-M   'P 1'
#
loop_
_entity.id
_entity.type
_entity.pdbx_description
1 polymer ?
#
loop_
_entity_poly.entity_id
_entity_poly.type
_entity_poly.pdbx_seq_one_letter_code
_entity_poly.pdbx_strand_id
1 'polypeptide(L)'
;DDELPPGAVHWAELTSTDAPLPDVQVDPDADACIFYTSGTTGHPKGAQLTHRGCVNNIMNVAFSNTVQPRALAHAAGAEPPAPGSAAPLRALLATPLFHVTANNCVAQAVTVSGGMLVHMYKWDAAEALAIIEREKINAFSAVPMMTREMLMHPDFATRDVSSLKVIGGGGAAMQPDLVGK
;
A
#
# COMPACT_ATOMS: atom_id res chain seq x y z
N ASP A 1 -23.05 -22.91 0.34
CA ASP A 1 -24.04 -22.52 -0.69
C ASP A 1 -23.34 -21.60 -1.68
N ASP A 2 -23.09 -22.14 -2.90
CA ASP A 2 -22.41 -21.41 -4.00
C ASP A 2 -23.39 -20.62 -4.87
N GLU A 3 -24.55 -20.28 -4.34
CA GLU A 3 -25.55 -19.51 -5.09
C GLU A 3 -25.20 -18.02 -5.05
N LEU A 4 -24.80 -17.51 -6.21
CA LEU A 4 -24.47 -16.09 -6.35
C LEU A 4 -25.73 -15.22 -6.34
N PRO A 5 -25.66 -14.00 -5.80
CA PRO A 5 -26.73 -13.02 -5.93
C PRO A 5 -27.08 -12.75 -7.40
N PRO A 6 -28.33 -12.37 -7.71
CA PRO A 6 -28.72 -12.02 -9.07
C PRO A 6 -27.81 -10.95 -9.68
N GLY A 7 -27.27 -11.22 -10.87
CA GLY A 7 -26.35 -10.34 -11.58
C GLY A 7 -24.88 -10.45 -11.16
N ALA A 8 -24.54 -11.27 -10.16
CA ALA A 8 -23.17 -11.60 -9.84
C ALA A 8 -22.65 -12.76 -10.71
N VAL A 9 -21.36 -12.75 -10.99
CA VAL A 9 -20.66 -13.84 -11.71
C VAL A 9 -19.46 -14.29 -10.91
N HIS A 10 -19.06 -15.54 -11.07
CA HIS A 10 -17.85 -16.04 -10.42
C HIS A 10 -16.59 -15.35 -10.97
N TRP A 11 -15.65 -15.05 -10.08
CA TRP A 11 -14.37 -14.47 -10.47
C TRP A 11 -13.66 -15.27 -11.57
N ALA A 12 -13.73 -16.59 -11.52
CA ALA A 12 -13.14 -17.46 -12.52
C ALA A 12 -13.70 -17.24 -13.95
N GLU A 13 -14.97 -16.85 -14.07
CA GLU A 13 -15.57 -16.54 -15.38
C GLU A 13 -14.98 -15.25 -15.96
N LEU A 14 -14.75 -14.24 -15.11
CA LEU A 14 -14.15 -12.97 -15.52
C LEU A 14 -12.67 -13.12 -15.92
N THR A 15 -11.95 -14.02 -15.25
CA THR A 15 -10.51 -14.22 -15.47
C THR A 15 -10.19 -15.28 -16.52
N SER A 16 -11.18 -16.02 -17.02
CA SER A 16 -11.00 -17.06 -18.03
C SER A 16 -10.99 -16.53 -19.47
N THR A 17 -11.16 -15.23 -19.68
CA THR A 17 -11.23 -14.62 -21.00
C THR A 17 -9.86 -14.06 -21.43
N ASP A 18 -9.43 -14.41 -22.64
CA ASP A 18 -8.26 -13.81 -23.32
C ASP A 18 -8.64 -12.57 -24.15
N ALA A 19 -9.79 -11.96 -23.86
CA ALA A 19 -10.23 -10.77 -24.56
C ALA A 19 -9.22 -9.63 -24.37
N PRO A 20 -8.88 -8.89 -25.44
CA PRO A 20 -8.02 -7.72 -25.31
C PRO A 20 -8.69 -6.65 -24.45
N LEU A 21 -7.87 -5.87 -23.74
CA LEU A 21 -8.38 -4.72 -23.01
C LEU A 21 -9.11 -3.78 -24.00
N PRO A 22 -10.29 -3.26 -23.64
CA PRO A 22 -11.01 -2.31 -24.47
C PRO A 22 -10.20 -1.01 -24.64
N ASP A 23 -10.21 -0.46 -25.83
CA ASP A 23 -9.66 0.88 -26.08
C ASP A 23 -10.68 1.92 -25.58
N VAL A 24 -10.50 2.34 -24.33
CA VAL A 24 -11.37 3.31 -23.66
C VAL A 24 -10.60 4.60 -23.45
N GLN A 25 -11.12 5.69 -23.99
CA GLN A 25 -10.64 7.03 -23.67
C GLN A 25 -11.23 7.45 -22.33
N VAL A 26 -10.39 7.53 -21.32
CA VAL A 26 -10.80 7.94 -19.96
C VAL A 26 -10.63 9.44 -19.82
N ASP A 27 -11.75 10.15 -19.51
CA ASP A 27 -11.67 11.57 -19.15
C ASP A 27 -10.91 11.71 -17.82
N PRO A 28 -9.79 12.48 -17.80
CA PRO A 28 -9.02 12.68 -16.57
C PRO A 28 -9.83 13.24 -15.40
N ASP A 29 -10.89 13.98 -15.67
CA ASP A 29 -11.74 14.61 -14.66
C ASP A 29 -12.98 13.78 -14.30
N ALA A 30 -13.18 12.61 -14.94
CA ALA A 30 -14.17 11.64 -14.51
C ALA A 30 -13.79 10.98 -13.19
N ASP A 31 -14.80 10.44 -12.51
CA ASP A 31 -14.65 9.75 -11.22
C ASP A 31 -13.87 8.45 -11.37
N ALA A 32 -12.81 8.33 -10.59
CA ALA A 32 -12.01 7.11 -10.51
C ALA A 32 -12.42 6.22 -9.34
N CYS A 33 -12.70 6.82 -8.19
CA CYS A 33 -13.13 6.09 -7.00
C CYS A 33 -13.87 7.00 -6.01
N ILE A 34 -14.69 6.37 -5.16
CA ILE A 34 -15.47 7.04 -4.11
C ILE A 34 -15.15 6.35 -2.79
N PHE A 35 -14.61 7.12 -1.83
CA PHE A 35 -14.34 6.64 -0.48
C PHE A 35 -15.39 7.19 0.48
N TYR A 36 -16.09 6.31 1.18
CA TYR A 36 -17.05 6.72 2.18
C TYR A 36 -16.39 7.02 3.52
N THR A 37 -16.78 8.14 4.12
CA THR A 37 -16.43 8.51 5.50
C THR A 37 -17.68 8.46 6.37
N SER A 38 -17.52 8.30 7.69
CA SER A 38 -18.64 8.26 8.64
C SER A 38 -19.47 9.56 8.66
N GLY A 39 -18.88 10.67 8.18
CA GLY A 39 -19.51 12.00 8.22
C GLY A 39 -19.68 12.54 9.65
N THR A 40 -19.65 13.85 9.79
CA THR A 40 -19.86 14.53 11.09
C THR A 40 -21.36 14.72 11.43
N THR A 41 -22.25 14.47 10.48
CA THR A 41 -23.70 14.69 10.59
C THR A 41 -24.49 13.39 10.77
N GLY A 42 -23.82 12.26 11.06
CA GLY A 42 -24.44 10.95 11.27
C GLY A 42 -24.76 10.15 9.98
N HIS A 43 -24.57 10.73 8.82
CA HIS A 43 -24.73 10.02 7.54
C HIS A 43 -23.38 9.88 6.83
N PRO A 44 -23.04 8.68 6.30
CA PRO A 44 -21.85 8.49 5.48
C PRO A 44 -21.83 9.42 4.27
N LYS A 45 -20.65 9.95 3.97
CA LYS A 45 -20.43 10.82 2.80
C LYS A 45 -19.36 10.21 1.91
N GLY A 46 -19.62 10.19 0.60
CA GLY A 46 -18.67 9.73 -0.40
C GLY A 46 -17.72 10.86 -0.80
N ALA A 47 -16.42 10.65 -0.60
CA ALA A 47 -15.39 11.52 -1.16
C ALA A 47 -15.03 11.00 -2.55
N GLN A 48 -15.33 11.79 -3.55
CA GLN A 48 -15.11 11.52 -4.97
C GLN A 48 -13.68 11.90 -5.35
N LEU A 49 -12.96 10.98 -5.98
CA LEU A 49 -11.61 11.23 -6.52
C LEU A 49 -11.61 11.00 -8.03
N THR A 50 -11.07 11.97 -8.76
CA THR A 50 -10.92 11.87 -10.21
C THR A 50 -9.70 11.05 -10.62
N HIS A 51 -9.65 10.57 -11.87
CA HIS A 51 -8.48 9.94 -12.45
C HIS A 51 -7.25 10.85 -12.37
N ARG A 52 -7.40 12.14 -12.68
CA ARG A 52 -6.34 13.14 -12.55
C ARG A 52 -5.80 13.22 -11.13
N GLY A 53 -6.68 13.23 -10.12
CA GLY A 53 -6.31 13.25 -8.71
C GLY A 53 -5.51 12.02 -8.30
N CYS A 54 -5.94 10.84 -8.73
CA CYS A 54 -5.24 9.58 -8.46
C CYS A 54 -3.85 9.54 -9.12
N VAL A 55 -3.75 9.95 -10.40
CA VAL A 55 -2.46 10.01 -11.12
C VAL A 55 -1.52 11.02 -10.47
N ASN A 56 -2.00 12.20 -10.09
CA ASN A 56 -1.18 13.18 -9.38
C ASN A 56 -0.64 12.65 -8.05
N ASN A 57 -1.46 11.89 -7.31
CA ASN A 57 -1.00 11.23 -6.08
C ASN A 57 0.12 10.22 -6.36
N ILE A 58 -0.02 9.39 -7.39
CA ILE A 58 1.03 8.44 -7.81
C ILE A 58 2.32 9.18 -8.16
N MET A 59 2.24 10.28 -8.90
CA MET A 59 3.40 11.08 -9.26
C MET A 59 4.07 11.70 -8.03
N ASN A 60 3.30 12.18 -7.05
CA ASN A 60 3.83 12.70 -5.80
C ASN A 60 4.54 11.62 -4.98
N VAL A 61 3.98 10.42 -4.91
CA VAL A 61 4.61 9.26 -4.23
C VAL A 61 5.91 8.88 -4.93
N ALA A 62 5.91 8.80 -6.25
CA ALA A 62 7.10 8.47 -7.05
C ALA A 62 8.21 9.53 -6.86
N PHE A 63 7.83 10.82 -6.86
CA PHE A 63 8.74 11.92 -6.59
C PHE A 63 9.35 11.81 -5.19
N SER A 64 8.53 11.62 -4.16
CA SER A 64 8.97 11.46 -2.78
C SER A 64 9.93 10.29 -2.61
N ASN A 65 9.60 9.14 -3.20
CA ASN A 65 10.44 7.94 -3.16
C ASN A 65 11.78 8.12 -3.89
N THR A 66 11.86 9.05 -4.84
CA THR A 66 13.09 9.38 -5.55
C THR A 66 13.93 10.42 -4.80
N VAL A 67 13.30 11.44 -4.25
CA VAL A 67 14.00 12.58 -3.63
C VAL A 67 14.49 12.23 -2.23
N GLN A 68 13.70 11.53 -1.44
CA GLN A 68 14.03 11.26 -0.04
C GLN A 68 15.34 10.47 0.14
N PRO A 69 15.63 9.37 -0.56
CA PRO A 69 16.91 8.67 -0.45
C PRO A 69 18.10 9.55 -0.88
N ARG A 70 17.90 10.40 -1.89
CA ARG A 70 18.94 11.34 -2.36
C ARG A 70 19.24 12.42 -1.35
N ALA A 71 18.20 12.99 -0.72
CA ALA A 71 18.35 13.98 0.33
C ALA A 71 19.07 13.41 1.55
N LEU A 72 18.72 12.18 1.95
CA LEU A 72 19.39 11.49 3.05
C LEU A 72 20.86 11.18 2.73
N ALA A 73 21.15 10.70 1.53
CA ALA A 73 22.54 10.48 1.09
C ALA A 73 23.35 11.78 1.11
N HIS A 74 22.79 12.86 0.57
CA HIS A 74 23.43 14.18 0.60
C HIS A 74 23.69 14.67 2.04
N ALA A 75 22.71 14.54 2.92
CA ALA A 75 22.86 14.91 4.33
C ALA A 75 23.93 14.09 5.06
N ALA A 76 24.11 12.84 4.66
CA ALA A 76 25.13 11.92 5.19
C ALA A 76 26.51 12.07 4.51
N GLY A 77 26.66 13.00 3.55
CA GLY A 77 27.89 13.13 2.76
C GLY A 77 28.20 11.93 1.87
N ALA A 78 27.18 11.12 1.55
CA ALA A 78 27.28 9.92 0.73
C ALA A 78 26.82 10.19 -0.71
N GLU A 79 27.26 9.34 -1.65
CA GLU A 79 26.83 9.41 -3.02
C GLU A 79 25.36 8.95 -3.12
N PRO A 80 24.51 9.71 -3.84
CA PRO A 80 23.10 9.33 -3.99
C PRO A 80 22.94 8.08 -4.85
N PRO A 81 21.93 7.24 -4.58
CA PRO A 81 21.68 6.05 -5.39
C PRO A 81 21.48 6.40 -6.87
N ALA A 82 22.03 5.59 -7.75
CA ALA A 82 21.88 5.75 -9.19
C ALA A 82 20.39 5.69 -9.60
N PRO A 83 19.98 6.43 -10.63
CA PRO A 83 18.62 6.30 -11.15
C PRO A 83 18.30 4.86 -11.55
N GLY A 84 17.15 4.33 -11.12
CA GLY A 84 16.72 2.98 -11.43
C GLY A 84 17.41 1.85 -10.65
N SER A 85 18.33 2.15 -9.71
CA SER A 85 19.01 1.14 -8.89
C SER A 85 18.17 0.64 -7.71
N ALA A 86 17.01 1.22 -7.46
CA ALA A 86 16.13 0.77 -6.38
C ALA A 86 15.62 -0.64 -6.66
N ALA A 87 15.66 -1.50 -5.63
CA ALA A 87 15.03 -2.81 -5.72
C ALA A 87 13.51 -2.66 -5.98
N PRO A 88 12.90 -3.59 -6.73
CA PRO A 88 11.45 -3.59 -6.93
C PRO A 88 10.69 -3.48 -5.62
N LEU A 89 9.64 -2.67 -5.59
CA LEU A 89 8.82 -2.49 -4.40
C LEU A 89 8.07 -3.79 -4.08
N ARG A 90 8.22 -4.28 -2.86
CA ARG A 90 7.53 -5.46 -2.32
C ARG A 90 6.81 -5.03 -1.06
N ALA A 91 5.54 -4.72 -1.19
CA ALA A 91 4.77 -4.11 -0.12
C ALA A 91 3.84 -5.10 0.57
N LEU A 92 3.83 -5.07 1.91
CA LEU A 92 2.81 -5.72 2.72
C LEU A 92 1.69 -4.72 3.00
N LEU A 93 0.46 -5.11 2.69
CA LEU A 93 -0.74 -4.35 2.91
C LEU A 93 -1.64 -5.05 3.94
N ALA A 94 -1.77 -4.44 5.11
CA ALA A 94 -2.61 -4.94 6.20
C ALA A 94 -3.89 -4.13 6.40
N THR A 95 -4.05 -3.02 5.66
CA THR A 95 -5.22 -2.14 5.73
C THR A 95 -6.17 -2.42 4.56
N PRO A 96 -7.49 -2.21 4.74
CA PRO A 96 -8.49 -2.55 3.72
C PRO A 96 -8.37 -1.69 2.46
N LEU A 97 -8.56 -2.29 1.28
CA LEU A 97 -8.53 -1.61 -0.02
C LEU A 97 -9.68 -0.60 -0.20
N PHE A 98 -10.73 -0.68 0.60
CA PHE A 98 -11.77 0.35 0.60
C PHE A 98 -11.36 1.64 1.34
N HIS A 99 -10.14 1.69 1.88
CA HIS A 99 -9.56 2.87 2.51
C HIS A 99 -8.52 3.52 1.58
N VAL A 100 -8.55 4.86 1.48
CA VAL A 100 -7.64 5.63 0.61
C VAL A 100 -6.16 5.33 0.85
N THR A 101 -5.74 5.10 2.09
CA THR A 101 -4.36 4.74 2.42
C THR A 101 -3.93 3.45 1.73
N ALA A 102 -4.75 2.41 1.84
CA ALA A 102 -4.44 1.13 1.21
C ALA A 102 -4.48 1.21 -0.32
N ASN A 103 -5.53 1.79 -0.86
CA ASN A 103 -5.74 1.87 -2.31
C ASN A 103 -4.78 2.86 -2.97
N ASN A 104 -4.91 4.16 -2.64
CA ASN A 104 -4.21 5.22 -3.38
C ASN A 104 -2.76 5.37 -2.99
N CYS A 105 -2.43 5.22 -1.68
CA CYS A 105 -1.05 5.45 -1.24
C CYS A 105 -0.15 4.21 -1.41
N VAL A 106 -0.72 2.99 -1.39
CA VAL A 106 0.06 1.76 -1.46
C VAL A 106 -0.23 0.99 -2.75
N ALA A 107 -1.46 0.49 -2.94
CA ALA A 107 -1.75 -0.42 -4.04
C ALA A 107 -1.49 0.21 -5.42
N GLN A 108 -1.98 1.42 -5.67
CA GLN A 108 -1.73 2.11 -6.94
C GLN A 108 -0.24 2.39 -7.18
N ALA A 109 0.49 2.83 -6.13
CA ALA A 109 1.91 3.11 -6.25
C ALA A 109 2.74 1.84 -6.54
N VAL A 110 2.41 0.73 -5.87
CA VAL A 110 3.05 -0.58 -6.12
C VAL A 110 2.77 -1.06 -7.55
N THR A 111 1.50 -0.96 -7.99
CA THR A 111 1.10 -1.39 -9.35
C THR A 111 1.85 -0.62 -10.43
N VAL A 112 1.91 0.70 -10.33
CA VAL A 112 2.60 1.55 -11.32
C VAL A 112 4.11 1.29 -11.33
N SER A 113 4.70 0.95 -10.18
CA SER A 113 6.13 0.61 -10.11
C SER A 113 6.47 -0.80 -10.61
N GLY A 114 5.48 -1.60 -11.02
CA GLY A 114 5.68 -3.01 -11.36
C GLY A 114 6.10 -3.87 -10.17
N GLY A 115 5.75 -3.43 -8.97
CA GLY A 115 6.12 -4.08 -7.72
C GLY A 115 5.20 -5.26 -7.36
N MET A 116 5.47 -5.87 -6.22
CA MET A 116 4.66 -6.94 -5.64
C MET A 116 3.85 -6.40 -4.46
N LEU A 117 2.56 -6.69 -4.45
CA LEU A 117 1.66 -6.39 -3.35
C LEU A 117 1.21 -7.71 -2.69
N VAL A 118 1.49 -7.86 -1.40
CA VAL A 118 0.96 -8.94 -0.57
C VAL A 118 -0.10 -8.37 0.34
N HIS A 119 -1.33 -8.84 0.20
CA HIS A 119 -2.47 -8.35 0.98
C HIS A 119 -2.86 -9.37 2.05
N MET A 120 -2.91 -8.93 3.31
CA MET A 120 -3.39 -9.75 4.42
C MET A 120 -4.93 -9.67 4.49
N TYR A 121 -5.58 -10.82 4.64
CA TYR A 121 -7.03 -10.86 4.87
C TYR A 121 -7.43 -10.24 6.20
N LYS A 122 -6.63 -10.49 7.24
CA LYS A 122 -6.80 -9.98 8.61
C LYS A 122 -5.45 -9.71 9.20
N TRP A 123 -5.35 -8.67 10.02
CA TRP A 123 -4.12 -8.36 10.72
C TRP A 123 -3.77 -9.43 11.76
N ASP A 124 -2.55 -9.90 11.70
CA ASP A 124 -1.89 -10.76 12.68
C ASP A 124 -0.39 -10.49 12.63
N ALA A 125 0.22 -10.17 13.77
CA ALA A 125 1.62 -9.76 13.82
C ALA A 125 2.60 -10.91 13.50
N ALA A 126 2.28 -12.15 13.93
CA ALA A 126 3.10 -13.31 13.64
C ALA A 126 3.08 -13.64 12.14
N GLU A 127 1.89 -13.62 11.53
CA GLU A 127 1.75 -13.85 10.09
C GLU A 127 2.42 -12.72 9.27
N ALA A 128 2.31 -11.46 9.71
CA ALA A 128 3.01 -10.35 9.06
C ALA A 128 4.53 -10.57 9.05
N LEU A 129 5.12 -10.98 10.17
CA LEU A 129 6.55 -11.30 10.27
C LEU A 129 6.94 -12.49 9.36
N ALA A 130 6.10 -13.53 9.32
CA ALA A 130 6.31 -14.68 8.44
C ALA A 130 6.25 -14.29 6.95
N ILE A 131 5.31 -13.42 6.57
CA ILE A 131 5.20 -12.88 5.21
C ILE A 131 6.41 -12.02 4.86
N ILE A 132 6.84 -11.14 5.77
CA ILE A 132 8.02 -10.28 5.56
C ILE A 132 9.26 -11.13 5.25
N GLU A 133 9.50 -12.17 6.04
CA GLU A 133 10.61 -13.09 5.85
C GLU A 133 10.49 -13.87 4.53
N ARG A 134 9.35 -14.52 4.30
CA ARG A 134 9.10 -15.39 3.14
C ARG A 134 9.14 -14.63 1.82
N GLU A 135 8.43 -13.51 1.76
CA GLU A 135 8.26 -12.73 0.53
C GLU A 135 9.32 -11.62 0.37
N LYS A 136 10.25 -11.52 1.32
CA LYS A 136 11.27 -10.45 1.32
C LYS A 136 10.65 -9.06 1.14
N ILE A 137 9.63 -8.77 1.92
CA ILE A 137 8.93 -7.48 1.93
C ILE A 137 9.92 -6.37 2.29
N ASN A 138 9.91 -5.29 1.51
CA ASN A 138 10.78 -4.13 1.75
C ASN A 138 10.02 -2.87 2.18
N ALA A 139 8.70 -2.86 2.07
CA ALA A 139 7.84 -1.77 2.52
C ALA A 139 6.61 -2.30 3.26
N PHE A 140 6.33 -1.74 4.42
CA PHE A 140 5.14 -2.05 5.21
C PHE A 140 4.41 -0.76 5.55
N SER A 141 3.14 -0.66 5.16
CA SER A 141 2.28 0.47 5.51
C SER A 141 1.18 0.01 6.44
N ALA A 142 1.17 0.56 7.65
CA ALA A 142 0.29 0.15 8.73
C ALA A 142 -0.16 1.33 9.60
N VAL A 143 -1.15 1.12 10.44
CA VAL A 143 -1.43 2.04 11.54
C VAL A 143 -0.42 1.83 12.67
N PRO A 144 -0.10 2.84 13.50
CA PRO A 144 0.94 2.74 14.53
C PRO A 144 0.77 1.55 15.49
N MET A 145 -0.46 1.15 15.80
CA MET A 145 -0.73 -0.02 16.62
C MET A 145 -0.20 -1.32 15.99
N MET A 146 -0.44 -1.53 14.70
CA MET A 146 0.06 -2.71 13.97
C MET A 146 1.60 -2.75 13.98
N THR A 147 2.23 -1.60 13.75
CA THR A 147 3.70 -1.48 13.85
C THR A 147 4.17 -1.84 15.25
N ARG A 148 3.50 -1.35 16.29
CA ARG A 148 3.84 -1.67 17.67
C ARG A 148 3.71 -3.16 17.95
N GLU A 149 2.59 -3.77 17.61
CA GLU A 149 2.35 -5.19 17.81
C GLU A 149 3.41 -6.05 17.13
N MET A 150 3.79 -5.70 15.90
CA MET A 150 4.84 -6.39 15.17
C MET A 150 6.21 -6.27 15.85
N LEU A 151 6.63 -5.06 16.23
CA LEU A 151 7.93 -4.82 16.88
C LEU A 151 8.03 -5.45 18.28
N MET A 152 6.91 -5.60 18.98
CA MET A 152 6.84 -6.19 20.32
C MET A 152 6.56 -7.70 20.28
N HIS A 153 6.34 -8.28 19.10
CA HIS A 153 6.06 -9.70 18.97
C HIS A 153 7.33 -10.53 19.28
N PRO A 154 7.24 -11.64 20.04
CA PRO A 154 8.40 -12.50 20.34
C PRO A 154 9.15 -12.96 19.08
N ASP A 155 8.43 -13.24 18.01
CA ASP A 155 9.01 -13.70 16.74
C ASP A 155 9.84 -12.62 16.03
N PHE A 156 9.69 -11.35 16.38
CA PHE A 156 10.46 -10.26 15.76
C PHE A 156 11.97 -10.47 15.90
N ALA A 157 12.40 -11.00 17.04
CA ALA A 157 13.82 -11.28 17.30
C ALA A 157 14.36 -12.51 16.58
N THR A 158 13.50 -13.38 16.06
CA THR A 158 13.87 -14.67 15.46
C THR A 158 13.65 -14.74 13.95
N ARG A 159 12.83 -13.86 13.40
CA ARG A 159 12.53 -13.77 11.96
C ARG A 159 13.53 -12.88 11.23
N ASP A 160 13.84 -13.24 9.99
CA ASP A 160 14.64 -12.39 9.11
C ASP A 160 13.78 -11.24 8.51
N VAL A 161 13.83 -10.10 9.17
CA VAL A 161 13.18 -8.86 8.72
C VAL A 161 14.15 -7.90 8.02
N SER A 162 15.34 -8.33 7.67
CA SER A 162 16.42 -7.49 7.09
C SER A 162 16.05 -6.87 5.73
N SER A 163 15.08 -7.47 5.03
CA SER A 163 14.56 -6.95 3.79
C SER A 163 13.75 -5.65 3.97
N LEU A 164 13.17 -5.43 5.15
CA LEU A 164 12.31 -4.30 5.44
C LEU A 164 13.12 -2.99 5.49
N LYS A 165 12.82 -2.05 4.60
CA LYS A 165 13.52 -0.76 4.48
C LYS A 165 12.67 0.42 4.91
N VAL A 166 11.35 0.29 4.76
CA VAL A 166 10.40 1.35 5.06
C VAL A 166 9.24 0.80 5.86
N ILE A 167 9.02 1.37 7.03
CA ILE A 167 7.77 1.22 7.78
C ILE A 167 7.07 2.57 7.73
N GLY A 168 6.04 2.65 6.91
CA GLY A 168 5.17 3.82 6.81
C GLY A 168 3.96 3.69 7.73
N GLY A 169 3.44 4.82 8.18
CA GLY A 169 2.25 4.81 9.00
C GLY A 169 1.40 6.06 8.80
N GLY A 170 0.11 5.91 9.05
CA GLY A 170 -0.86 7.00 9.00
C GLY A 170 -2.07 6.70 9.86
N GLY A 171 -3.01 7.65 9.92
CA GLY A 171 -4.25 7.51 10.70
C GLY A 171 -4.13 7.86 12.18
N ALA A 172 -2.93 7.84 12.75
CA ALA A 172 -2.64 8.28 14.12
C ALA A 172 -1.17 8.70 14.24
N ALA A 173 -0.83 9.41 15.32
CA ALA A 173 0.56 9.76 15.63
C ALA A 173 1.35 8.50 16.03
N MET A 174 2.59 8.41 15.55
CA MET A 174 3.52 7.38 16.01
C MET A 174 3.88 7.64 17.49
N GLN A 175 3.86 6.59 18.30
CA GLN A 175 4.22 6.71 19.71
C GLN A 175 5.74 6.95 19.85
N PRO A 176 6.17 7.87 20.73
CA PRO A 176 7.59 8.23 20.86
C PRO A 176 8.52 7.06 21.20
N ASP A 177 8.03 6.06 21.95
CA ASP A 177 8.79 4.86 22.32
C ASP A 177 9.06 3.89 21.16
N LEU A 178 8.42 4.08 20.01
CA LEU A 178 8.66 3.34 18.78
C LEU A 178 9.66 4.04 17.85
N VAL A 179 9.91 5.32 18.08
CA VAL A 179 10.88 6.08 17.28
C VAL A 179 12.28 5.75 17.76
N GLY A 180 13.01 4.98 17.00
CA GLY A 180 14.37 4.55 17.32
C GLY A 180 14.54 3.05 17.61
N LYS A 181 13.43 2.27 17.49
CA LYS A 181 13.50 0.81 17.42
C LYS A 181 13.51 0.36 15.97
#